data_1564b81e77dbebc4bff75fe59c100a3e
#
_entry.id   1564b81e77dbebc4bff75fe59c100a3e
#
_cell.length_a   1.000
_cell.length_b   1.000
_cell.length_c   1.000
_cell.angle_alpha   90.00
_cell.angle_beta   90.00
_cell.angle_gamma   90.00
#
_symmetry.space_group_name_H-M   'P 1'
#
loop_
_entity.id
_entity.type
_entity.pdbx_description
1 polymer ?
#
loop_
_entity_poly.entity_id
_entity_poly.type
_entity_poly.pdbx_seq_one_letter_code
_entity_poly.pdbx_strand_id
1 'polypeptide(L)'
;MTVLRTGRVPARPAPAGPRHRLRTRLDAHDPGVRRDVVRLLSLLALLPLLLLLARAAVRLPHSFDLLTLYGLTVLAGTVCLLHLAYSRYDDPAVRPLRSRPRDADAFPALPARPRVSFLLAVRNERAHIEDCVRSMAAVDYPDLQIVVVDDASDDGTPEVLERLAGELPFTLVRLTENLGKKGALVRACALADGDVLLFTDSDCVVAPDAVRTCVDALVRHPELGAVSGHCRALNTDAGLLARVQDIWYEGQFRVSKAAEASFGSVSCVSGPLAAFRREAIYNYLPAWAEDRFLGAPFRFATDRQLTGYVLGQAWRGRALKERHADSPFVRDHDYPELRWRVGYTRSARVWTRVPSRPAAFLRQQIRWKKSFIRNLFFTGAFMWRRGPGAAALYYGHALWVIAAPVLVVRHLVWAPLHLAGLLTLLYLGGVVLKGCVWGVAYRFDHPGDPAWRFRPLMSLLSCCVLAWLLPYALLTLRRNVWSRSAA
;
A
#
# COMPACT_ATOMS: atom_id res chain seq x y z
N MET A 1 39.41 4.89 2.43
CA MET A 1 38.39 5.97 2.44
C MET A 1 38.90 7.05 1.48
N THR A 2 38.48 6.97 0.23
CA THR A 2 38.92 7.93 -0.80
C THR A 2 37.68 8.46 -1.50
N VAL A 3 37.41 9.74 -1.28
CA VAL A 3 36.33 10.49 -1.89
C VAL A 3 36.84 11.06 -3.21
N LEU A 4 36.24 10.65 -4.32
CA LEU A 4 36.40 11.31 -5.61
C LEU A 4 35.14 12.06 -5.99
N ARG A 5 35.21 13.37 -5.96
CA ARG A 5 34.26 14.31 -6.62
C ARG A 5 34.76 14.59 -8.02
N THR A 6 33.85 14.66 -8.97
CA THR A 6 33.69 15.62 -10.07
C THR A 6 33.20 14.94 -11.35
N GLY A 7 32.14 15.52 -11.96
CA GLY A 7 31.71 15.23 -13.30
C GLY A 7 30.51 16.11 -13.69
N ARG A 8 30.75 17.14 -14.46
CA ARG A 8 29.73 18.03 -15.05
C ARG A 8 28.75 17.26 -15.92
N VAL A 9 27.45 17.48 -15.72
CA VAL A 9 26.34 16.96 -16.53
C VAL A 9 26.31 17.69 -17.88
N PRO A 10 26.21 16.99 -19.02
CA PRO A 10 25.95 17.59 -20.31
C PRO A 10 24.48 17.98 -20.49
N ALA A 11 24.25 19.05 -21.26
CA ALA A 11 22.97 19.72 -21.48
C ALA A 11 21.93 18.83 -22.17
N ARG A 12 20.66 18.98 -21.75
CA ARG A 12 19.47 18.34 -22.29
C ARG A 12 19.18 18.78 -23.74
N PRO A 13 18.66 17.89 -24.61
CA PRO A 13 18.02 18.28 -25.86
C PRO A 13 16.65 18.94 -25.59
N ALA A 14 16.31 19.93 -26.37
CA ALA A 14 15.11 20.75 -26.28
C ALA A 14 13.81 19.94 -26.54
N PRO A 15 12.68 20.33 -25.94
CA PRO A 15 11.41 19.66 -26.16
C PRO A 15 10.83 19.96 -27.52
N ALA A 16 10.33 18.92 -28.22
CA ALA A 16 9.61 19.03 -29.46
C ALA A 16 8.31 19.84 -29.32
N GLY A 17 8.03 20.72 -30.21
CA GLY A 17 6.97 21.72 -30.21
C GLY A 17 5.53 21.14 -30.29
N PRO A 18 4.51 22.00 -30.13
CA PRO A 18 3.16 21.60 -29.80
C PRO A 18 2.31 21.29 -31.05
N ARG A 19 2.00 20.00 -31.23
CA ARG A 19 0.91 19.56 -32.13
C ARG A 19 -0.19 18.89 -31.33
N HIS A 20 -0.94 19.62 -30.48
CA HIS A 20 -2.20 19.17 -29.89
C HIS A 20 -3.08 20.35 -29.42
N ARG A 21 -3.53 21.17 -30.37
CA ARG A 21 -4.55 22.19 -30.09
C ARG A 21 -5.86 21.90 -30.83
N LEU A 22 -6.44 20.70 -30.67
CA LEU A 22 -7.81 20.46 -31.21
C LEU A 22 -8.57 19.32 -30.50
N ARG A 23 -8.26 19.00 -29.21
CA ARG A 23 -9.10 18.09 -28.40
C ARG A 23 -9.54 18.70 -27.07
N THR A 24 -9.53 20.01 -26.93
CA THR A 24 -9.79 20.72 -25.68
C THR A 24 -11.27 21.13 -25.49
N ARG A 25 -12.23 20.30 -25.86
CA ARG A 25 -13.64 20.57 -25.52
C ARG A 25 -14.39 19.49 -24.73
N LEU A 26 -13.74 18.39 -24.40
CA LEU A 26 -14.32 17.36 -23.54
C LEU A 26 -13.46 17.00 -22.31
N ASP A 27 -12.29 17.56 -22.16
CA ASP A 27 -11.37 17.32 -21.04
C ASP A 27 -11.55 18.34 -19.89
N ALA A 28 -12.50 19.25 -20.00
CA ALA A 28 -12.87 20.14 -18.91
C ALA A 28 -13.77 19.42 -17.88
N HIS A 29 -13.35 18.27 -17.41
CA HIS A 29 -13.87 17.78 -16.15
C HIS A 29 -13.13 18.50 -15.02
N ASP A 30 -13.65 19.69 -14.69
CA ASP A 30 -13.30 20.35 -13.43
C ASP A 30 -13.32 19.29 -12.33
N PRO A 31 -12.19 19.06 -11.63
CA PRO A 31 -12.12 18.09 -10.53
C PRO A 31 -13.20 18.30 -9.48
N GLY A 32 -13.71 19.53 -9.35
CA GLY A 32 -14.84 19.90 -8.49
C GLY A 32 -16.17 19.30 -8.98
N VAL A 33 -16.52 19.52 -10.24
CA VAL A 33 -17.77 18.99 -10.84
C VAL A 33 -17.81 17.45 -10.78
N ARG A 34 -16.70 16.83 -11.12
CA ARG A 34 -16.57 15.37 -11.05
C ARG A 34 -16.77 14.85 -9.63
N ARG A 35 -16.19 15.53 -8.63
CA ARG A 35 -16.32 15.22 -7.23
C ARG A 35 -17.77 15.31 -6.75
N ASP A 36 -18.48 16.36 -7.16
CA ASP A 36 -19.88 16.58 -6.78
C ASP A 36 -20.80 15.56 -7.46
N VAL A 37 -20.56 15.20 -8.71
CA VAL A 37 -21.30 14.15 -9.41
C VAL A 37 -21.13 12.80 -8.71
N VAL A 38 -19.89 12.38 -8.39
CA VAL A 38 -19.66 11.13 -7.66
C VAL A 38 -20.32 11.16 -6.28
N ARG A 39 -20.25 12.30 -5.59
CA ARG A 39 -20.89 12.50 -4.29
C ARG A 39 -22.41 12.33 -4.37
N LEU A 40 -23.03 12.96 -5.36
CA LEU A 40 -24.47 12.85 -5.57
C LEU A 40 -24.87 11.42 -5.94
N LEU A 41 -24.21 10.81 -6.91
CA LEU A 41 -24.49 9.43 -7.33
C LEU A 41 -24.26 8.43 -6.21
N SER A 42 -23.23 8.59 -5.39
CA SER A 42 -22.98 7.70 -4.25
C SER A 42 -24.04 7.86 -3.15
N LEU A 43 -24.50 9.08 -2.88
CA LEU A 43 -25.59 9.31 -1.92
C LEU A 43 -26.93 8.74 -2.44
N LEU A 44 -27.24 8.93 -3.71
CA LEU A 44 -28.43 8.37 -4.34
C LEU A 44 -28.43 6.84 -4.36
N ALA A 45 -27.24 6.21 -4.51
CA ALA A 45 -27.10 4.75 -4.45
C ALA A 45 -27.06 4.22 -3.02
N LEU A 46 -26.49 4.95 -2.08
CA LEU A 46 -26.33 4.49 -0.69
C LEU A 46 -27.65 4.45 0.06
N LEU A 47 -28.53 5.44 -0.16
CA LEU A 47 -29.82 5.50 0.53
C LEU A 47 -30.72 4.28 0.27
N PRO A 48 -31.02 3.89 -0.98
CA PRO A 48 -31.81 2.68 -1.23
C PRO A 48 -31.12 1.41 -0.75
N LEU A 49 -29.79 1.33 -0.82
CA LEU A 49 -29.03 0.20 -0.26
C LEU A 49 -29.17 0.09 1.25
N LEU A 50 -29.12 1.21 1.98
CA LEU A 50 -29.34 1.22 3.44
C LEU A 50 -30.77 0.84 3.79
N LEU A 51 -31.77 1.30 3.02
CA LEU A 51 -33.16 0.91 3.20
C LEU A 51 -33.39 -0.59 2.95
N LEU A 52 -32.75 -1.15 1.91
CA LEU A 52 -32.78 -2.59 1.63
C LEU A 52 -32.08 -3.40 2.72
N LEU A 53 -30.96 -2.94 3.24
CA LEU A 53 -30.26 -3.54 4.39
C LEU A 53 -31.12 -3.52 5.65
N ALA A 54 -31.73 -2.39 5.95
CA ALA A 54 -32.63 -2.27 7.11
C ALA A 54 -33.85 -3.22 6.96
N ARG A 55 -34.46 -3.28 5.76
CA ARG A 55 -35.53 -4.21 5.48
C ARG A 55 -35.10 -5.68 5.58
N ALA A 56 -33.91 -6.02 5.06
CA ALA A 56 -33.34 -7.36 5.19
C ALA A 56 -33.10 -7.72 6.67
N ALA A 57 -32.53 -6.81 7.46
CA ALA A 57 -32.28 -7.01 8.89
C ALA A 57 -33.56 -7.27 9.69
N VAL A 58 -34.64 -6.54 9.39
CA VAL A 58 -35.97 -6.75 10.03
C VAL A 58 -36.55 -8.11 9.67
N ARG A 59 -36.27 -8.63 8.47
CA ARG A 59 -36.77 -9.94 8.00
C ARG A 59 -35.91 -11.13 8.41
N LEU A 60 -34.68 -10.88 8.94
CA LEU A 60 -33.75 -11.94 9.36
C LEU A 60 -34.35 -13.00 10.30
N PRO A 61 -35.25 -12.66 11.26
CA PRO A 61 -35.89 -13.68 12.10
C PRO A 61 -36.80 -14.62 11.35
N HIS A 62 -37.31 -14.23 10.18
CA HIS A 62 -38.34 -14.95 9.42
C HIS A 62 -37.77 -15.65 8.17
N SER A 63 -36.67 -15.16 7.62
CA SER A 63 -35.99 -15.76 6.47
C SER A 63 -34.54 -15.38 6.45
N PHE A 64 -33.68 -16.30 6.89
CA PHE A 64 -32.22 -16.07 6.88
C PHE A 64 -31.69 -16.20 5.45
N ASP A 65 -31.70 -15.11 4.69
CA ASP A 65 -31.06 -15.02 3.39
C ASP A 65 -29.68 -14.36 3.53
N LEU A 66 -28.69 -15.19 3.89
CA LEU A 66 -27.27 -14.79 4.01
C LEU A 66 -26.71 -14.19 2.72
N LEU A 67 -27.21 -14.60 1.56
CA LEU A 67 -26.77 -14.10 0.26
C LEU A 67 -27.18 -12.64 0.08
N THR A 68 -28.47 -12.35 0.32
CA THR A 68 -29.03 -11.00 0.19
C THR A 68 -28.32 -10.05 1.17
N LEU A 69 -28.18 -10.43 2.43
CA LEU A 69 -27.52 -9.62 3.45
C LEU A 69 -26.05 -9.37 3.08
N TYR A 70 -25.32 -10.41 2.70
CA TYR A 70 -23.91 -10.29 2.30
C TYR A 70 -23.77 -9.43 1.04
N GLY A 71 -24.55 -9.70 0.00
CA GLY A 71 -24.50 -8.94 -1.26
C GLY A 71 -24.76 -7.46 -1.05
N LEU A 72 -25.80 -7.11 -0.29
CA LEU A 72 -26.13 -5.72 0.06
C LEU A 72 -25.01 -5.07 0.89
N THR A 73 -24.44 -5.77 1.86
CA THR A 73 -23.34 -5.26 2.69
C THR A 73 -22.10 -4.98 1.85
N VAL A 74 -21.74 -5.88 0.94
CA VAL A 74 -20.59 -5.71 0.04
C VAL A 74 -20.81 -4.55 -0.92
N LEU A 75 -22.01 -4.42 -1.47
CA LEU A 75 -22.35 -3.33 -2.39
C LEU A 75 -22.37 -1.99 -1.66
N ALA A 76 -23.01 -1.91 -0.49
CA ALA A 76 -23.01 -0.71 0.35
C ALA A 76 -21.58 -0.31 0.77
N GLY A 77 -20.75 -1.27 1.18
CA GLY A 77 -19.35 -1.04 1.50
C GLY A 77 -18.55 -0.54 0.29
N THR A 78 -18.81 -1.08 -0.90
CA THR A 78 -18.18 -0.61 -2.15
C THR A 78 -18.57 0.83 -2.46
N VAL A 79 -19.85 1.17 -2.39
CA VAL A 79 -20.34 2.55 -2.61
C VAL A 79 -19.75 3.51 -1.56
N CYS A 80 -19.70 3.08 -0.30
CA CYS A 80 -19.10 3.86 0.79
C CYS A 80 -17.60 4.15 0.53
N LEU A 81 -16.83 3.14 0.11
CA LEU A 81 -15.41 3.31 -0.24
C LEU A 81 -15.24 4.29 -1.40
N LEU A 82 -16.04 4.17 -2.46
CA LEU A 82 -16.02 5.09 -3.60
C LEU A 82 -16.40 6.51 -3.17
N HIS A 83 -17.44 6.66 -2.34
CA HIS A 83 -17.83 7.96 -1.80
C HIS A 83 -16.68 8.60 -1.00
N LEU A 84 -16.05 7.88 -0.10
CA LEU A 84 -14.92 8.39 0.68
C LEU A 84 -13.75 8.78 -0.22
N ALA A 85 -13.38 7.91 -1.17
CA ALA A 85 -12.24 8.14 -2.06
C ALA A 85 -12.43 9.33 -3.02
N TYR A 86 -13.65 9.58 -3.48
CA TYR A 86 -13.91 10.64 -4.47
C TYR A 86 -14.47 11.93 -3.87
N SER A 87 -15.10 11.88 -2.69
CA SER A 87 -15.71 13.07 -2.06
C SER A 87 -14.94 13.58 -0.84
N ARG A 88 -14.25 12.69 -0.10
CA ARG A 88 -13.62 13.06 1.17
C ARG A 88 -12.09 13.06 1.13
N TYR A 89 -11.49 12.33 0.22
CA TYR A 89 -10.05 12.31 0.07
C TYR A 89 -9.53 13.60 -0.60
N ASP A 90 -8.56 14.22 0.02
CA ASP A 90 -7.69 15.24 -0.55
C ASP A 90 -6.25 14.73 -0.58
N ASP A 91 -5.55 14.97 -1.67
CA ASP A 91 -4.13 14.61 -1.79
C ASP A 91 -3.30 15.57 -0.91
N PRO A 92 -2.63 15.07 0.14
CA PRO A 92 -1.94 15.92 1.10
C PRO A 92 -0.73 16.66 0.50
N ALA A 93 -0.18 16.19 -0.62
CA ALA A 93 0.89 16.91 -1.32
C ALA A 93 0.39 18.16 -2.05
N VAL A 94 -0.91 18.20 -2.41
CA VAL A 94 -1.49 19.26 -3.25
C VAL A 94 -2.42 20.16 -2.46
N ARG A 95 -3.19 19.61 -1.51
CA ARG A 95 -4.24 20.32 -0.78
C ARG A 95 -4.14 20.10 0.72
N PRO A 96 -4.59 21.08 1.54
CA PRO A 96 -4.71 20.87 2.97
C PRO A 96 -5.75 19.79 3.28
N LEU A 97 -5.45 18.96 4.30
CA LEU A 97 -6.39 17.96 4.80
C LEU A 97 -7.61 18.66 5.43
N ARG A 98 -8.81 18.13 5.20
CA ARG A 98 -10.06 18.69 5.69
C ARG A 98 -10.21 18.67 7.21
N SER A 99 -9.55 17.74 7.88
CA SER A 99 -9.59 17.61 9.33
C SER A 99 -8.20 17.73 9.90
N ARG A 100 -7.94 18.79 10.66
CA ARG A 100 -6.74 18.93 11.47
C ARG A 100 -7.03 18.35 12.86
N PRO A 101 -6.15 17.53 13.46
CA PRO A 101 -6.34 17.06 14.83
C PRO A 101 -6.33 18.26 15.80
N ARG A 102 -7.00 18.10 16.96
CA ARG A 102 -7.06 19.17 17.99
C ARG A 102 -5.70 19.46 18.61
N ASP A 103 -4.82 18.47 18.61
CA ASP A 103 -3.45 18.48 19.12
C ASP A 103 -2.40 18.68 18.00
N ALA A 104 -2.79 19.31 16.89
CA ALA A 104 -1.92 19.48 15.72
C ALA A 104 -0.62 20.24 16.05
N ASP A 105 -0.64 21.13 17.02
CA ASP A 105 0.52 21.94 17.41
C ASP A 105 1.53 21.14 18.28
N ALA A 106 1.16 19.93 18.74
CA ALA A 106 2.07 19.03 19.45
C ALA A 106 3.02 18.27 18.51
N PHE A 107 2.77 18.29 17.20
CA PHE A 107 3.61 17.60 16.23
C PHE A 107 4.78 18.47 15.79
N PRO A 108 6.02 17.93 15.79
CA PRO A 108 7.19 18.70 15.36
C PRO A 108 7.10 19.02 13.86
N ALA A 109 7.39 20.26 13.53
CA ALA A 109 7.47 20.67 12.13
C ALA A 109 8.77 20.20 11.51
N LEU A 110 8.71 19.68 10.29
CA LEU A 110 9.90 19.43 9.48
C LEU A 110 10.44 20.77 8.91
N PRO A 111 11.75 20.87 8.65
CA PRO A 111 12.28 21.93 7.81
C PRO A 111 11.54 22.03 6.47
N ALA A 112 11.51 23.19 5.85
CA ALA A 112 10.87 23.36 4.53
C ALA A 112 11.48 22.44 3.45
N ARG A 113 12.75 22.06 3.61
CA ARG A 113 13.47 21.09 2.77
C ARG A 113 14.23 20.13 3.69
N PRO A 114 13.55 19.13 4.27
CA PRO A 114 14.19 18.18 5.15
C PRO A 114 15.15 17.28 4.36
N ARG A 115 16.22 16.84 4.99
CA ARG A 115 17.10 15.82 4.42
C ARG A 115 16.32 14.50 4.29
N VAL A 116 16.48 13.81 3.16
CA VAL A 116 15.83 12.52 2.87
C VAL A 116 16.86 11.41 2.76
N SER A 117 16.66 10.32 3.48
CA SER A 117 17.41 9.08 3.25
C SER A 117 16.51 8.10 2.49
N PHE A 118 16.89 7.79 1.24
CA PHE A 118 16.19 6.85 0.38
C PHE A 118 16.85 5.47 0.48
N LEU A 119 16.14 4.50 1.06
CA LEU A 119 16.67 3.25 1.57
C LEU A 119 16.13 2.06 0.77
N LEU A 120 17.03 1.17 0.37
CA LEU A 120 16.71 -0.03 -0.39
C LEU A 120 17.41 -1.24 0.23
N ALA A 121 16.65 -2.32 0.44
CA ALA A 121 17.20 -3.65 0.71
C ALA A 121 16.96 -4.54 -0.50
N VAL A 122 18.00 -5.19 -0.99
CA VAL A 122 17.94 -6.05 -2.16
C VAL A 122 18.49 -7.44 -1.84
N ARG A 123 17.89 -8.45 -2.46
CA ARG A 123 18.43 -9.82 -2.49
C ARG A 123 17.99 -10.53 -3.76
N ASN A 124 18.96 -11.01 -4.54
CA ASN A 124 18.73 -11.81 -5.74
C ASN A 124 17.77 -11.14 -6.75
N GLU A 125 18.15 -9.94 -7.20
CA GLU A 125 17.35 -9.11 -8.12
C GLU A 125 18.19 -8.63 -9.32
N ARG A 126 19.17 -9.41 -9.75
CA ARG A 126 20.08 -9.08 -10.86
C ARG A 126 19.36 -8.51 -12.09
N ALA A 127 18.18 -9.04 -12.40
CA ALA A 127 17.43 -8.67 -13.59
C ALA A 127 16.77 -7.28 -13.51
N HIS A 128 16.60 -6.71 -12.31
CA HIS A 128 15.75 -5.52 -12.10
C HIS A 128 16.40 -4.41 -11.29
N ILE A 129 17.48 -4.72 -10.58
CA ILE A 129 18.10 -3.79 -9.63
C ILE A 129 18.67 -2.54 -10.31
N GLU A 130 19.15 -2.65 -11.55
CA GLU A 130 19.70 -1.52 -12.29
C GLU A 130 18.63 -0.45 -12.56
N ASP A 131 17.44 -0.83 -13.08
CA ASP A 131 16.33 0.08 -13.32
C ASP A 131 15.91 0.80 -12.03
N CYS A 132 15.85 0.05 -10.92
CA CYS A 132 15.49 0.57 -9.61
C CYS A 132 16.50 1.63 -9.12
N VAL A 133 17.78 1.30 -9.05
CA VAL A 133 18.82 2.19 -8.52
C VAL A 133 18.98 3.42 -9.42
N ARG A 134 18.94 3.26 -10.75
CA ARG A 134 18.96 4.41 -11.68
C ARG A 134 17.76 5.33 -11.48
N SER A 135 16.56 4.78 -11.24
CA SER A 135 15.38 5.61 -10.96
C SER A 135 15.50 6.34 -9.61
N MET A 136 16.09 5.70 -8.57
CA MET A 136 16.35 6.35 -7.29
C MET A 136 17.35 7.51 -7.42
N ALA A 137 18.40 7.33 -8.21
CA ALA A 137 19.41 8.39 -8.45
C ALA A 137 18.90 9.53 -9.34
N ALA A 138 17.82 9.28 -10.12
CA ALA A 138 17.23 10.25 -11.02
C ALA A 138 16.12 11.11 -10.39
N VAL A 139 15.78 10.90 -9.11
CA VAL A 139 14.74 11.71 -8.44
C VAL A 139 15.19 13.16 -8.28
N ASP A 140 14.25 14.08 -8.47
CA ASP A 140 14.48 15.51 -8.34
C ASP A 140 14.29 15.96 -6.87
N TYR A 141 15.33 15.73 -6.06
CA TYR A 141 15.37 16.18 -4.68
C TYR A 141 16.80 16.61 -4.29
N PRO A 142 17.01 17.83 -3.74
CA PRO A 142 18.35 18.41 -3.61
C PRO A 142 19.20 17.78 -2.48
N ASP A 143 18.62 17.47 -1.35
CA ASP A 143 19.30 16.91 -0.18
C ASP A 143 18.91 15.45 0.04
N LEU A 144 19.47 14.58 -0.79
CA LEU A 144 19.15 13.16 -0.88
C LEU A 144 20.35 12.30 -0.55
N GLN A 145 20.22 11.45 0.45
CA GLN A 145 21.10 10.32 0.73
C GLN A 145 20.47 9.04 0.17
N ILE A 146 21.18 8.26 -0.61
CA ILE A 146 20.73 6.94 -1.07
C ILE A 146 21.59 5.86 -0.41
N VAL A 147 20.94 4.87 0.23
CA VAL A 147 21.62 3.72 0.85
C VAL A 147 21.00 2.43 0.32
N VAL A 148 21.81 1.60 -0.31
CA VAL A 148 21.44 0.28 -0.84
C VAL A 148 22.15 -0.79 -0.03
N VAL A 149 21.38 -1.70 0.55
CA VAL A 149 21.89 -2.83 1.33
C VAL A 149 21.63 -4.13 0.57
N ASP A 150 22.70 -4.79 0.15
CA ASP A 150 22.66 -6.13 -0.40
C ASP A 150 22.64 -7.17 0.73
N ASP A 151 21.54 -7.90 0.85
CA ASP A 151 21.27 -8.89 1.90
C ASP A 151 21.84 -10.27 1.54
N ALA A 152 23.17 -10.32 1.26
CA ALA A 152 23.91 -11.51 0.86
C ALA A 152 23.33 -12.19 -0.39
N SER A 153 23.27 -11.44 -1.50
CA SER A 153 22.87 -12.00 -2.81
C SER A 153 23.92 -12.95 -3.39
N ASP A 154 23.46 -13.94 -4.17
CA ASP A 154 24.25 -15.00 -4.79
C ASP A 154 23.96 -15.20 -6.30
N ASP A 155 23.28 -14.24 -6.96
CA ASP A 155 22.80 -14.33 -8.34
C ASP A 155 23.45 -13.31 -9.32
N GLY A 156 24.55 -12.68 -8.95
CA GLY A 156 25.16 -11.59 -9.74
C GLY A 156 24.58 -10.19 -9.47
N THR A 157 23.67 -10.03 -8.50
CA THR A 157 23.21 -8.72 -8.02
C THR A 157 24.38 -7.87 -7.47
N PRO A 158 25.34 -8.43 -6.68
CA PRO A 158 26.46 -7.68 -6.14
C PRO A 158 27.30 -6.99 -7.21
N GLU A 159 27.62 -7.69 -8.30
CA GLU A 159 28.44 -7.18 -9.41
C GLU A 159 27.75 -5.99 -10.11
N VAL A 160 26.43 -6.09 -10.29
CA VAL A 160 25.63 -4.98 -10.86
C VAL A 160 25.67 -3.77 -9.92
N LEU A 161 25.50 -3.98 -8.61
CA LEU A 161 25.53 -2.90 -7.61
C LEU A 161 26.89 -2.25 -7.50
N GLU A 162 27.99 -3.02 -7.53
CA GLU A 162 29.36 -2.49 -7.51
C GLU A 162 29.65 -1.62 -8.73
N ARG A 163 29.26 -2.07 -9.91
CA ARG A 163 29.35 -1.26 -11.14
C ARG A 163 28.56 0.04 -11.01
N LEU A 164 27.32 -0.04 -10.56
CA LEU A 164 26.45 1.15 -10.38
C LEU A 164 26.99 2.10 -9.31
N ALA A 165 27.63 1.61 -8.25
CA ALA A 165 28.25 2.45 -7.22
C ALA A 165 29.46 3.24 -7.74
N GLY A 166 30.10 2.78 -8.81
CA GLY A 166 31.12 3.55 -9.56
C GLY A 166 30.52 4.62 -10.47
N GLU A 167 29.24 4.51 -10.85
CA GLU A 167 28.57 5.42 -11.79
C GLU A 167 27.65 6.44 -11.10
N LEU A 168 27.04 6.07 -9.97
CA LEU A 168 25.94 6.81 -9.32
C LEU A 168 26.26 7.11 -7.85
N PRO A 169 25.77 8.23 -7.31
CA PRO A 169 26.05 8.66 -5.94
C PRO A 169 25.14 7.95 -4.93
N PHE A 170 25.49 6.72 -4.53
CA PHE A 170 24.82 6.02 -3.44
C PHE A 170 25.81 5.24 -2.57
N THR A 171 25.44 4.96 -1.33
CA THR A 171 26.20 4.11 -0.42
C THR A 171 25.78 2.66 -0.60
N LEU A 172 26.69 1.79 -1.00
CA LEU A 172 26.48 0.35 -1.05
C LEU A 172 26.99 -0.32 0.23
N VAL A 173 26.12 -1.12 0.84
CA VAL A 173 26.46 -1.99 1.98
C VAL A 173 26.21 -3.43 1.59
N ARG A 174 27.26 -4.27 1.65
CA ARG A 174 27.13 -5.73 1.41
C ARG A 174 27.14 -6.46 2.75
N LEU A 175 26.09 -7.23 3.00
CA LEU A 175 26.03 -8.12 4.15
C LEU A 175 26.69 -9.46 3.83
N THR A 176 27.33 -10.07 4.81
CA THR A 176 27.96 -11.38 4.69
C THR A 176 26.97 -12.53 4.91
N GLU A 177 25.84 -12.22 5.55
CA GLU A 177 24.78 -13.18 5.83
C GLU A 177 23.38 -12.57 5.59
N ASN A 178 22.41 -13.42 5.30
CA ASN A 178 21.04 -13.01 5.05
C ASN A 178 20.31 -12.67 6.36
N LEU A 179 20.14 -11.38 6.63
CA LEU A 179 19.34 -10.87 7.76
C LEU A 179 17.85 -10.80 7.45
N GLY A 180 17.45 -10.97 6.18
CA GLY A 180 16.10 -10.73 5.69
C GLY A 180 15.77 -9.24 5.51
N LYS A 181 14.72 -8.94 4.74
CA LYS A 181 14.38 -7.55 4.36
C LYS A 181 14.31 -6.58 5.53
N LYS A 182 13.75 -6.98 6.68
CA LYS A 182 13.66 -6.12 7.87
C LYS A 182 15.05 -5.81 8.42
N GLY A 183 15.89 -6.82 8.61
CA GLY A 183 17.26 -6.65 9.11
C GLY A 183 18.11 -5.78 8.20
N ALA A 184 18.05 -6.02 6.88
CA ALA A 184 18.76 -5.21 5.90
C ALA A 184 18.30 -3.74 5.90
N LEU A 185 16.98 -3.48 5.99
CA LEU A 185 16.46 -2.12 6.08
C LEU A 185 16.81 -1.43 7.41
N VAL A 186 16.88 -2.16 8.53
CA VAL A 186 17.36 -1.60 9.81
C VAL A 186 18.84 -1.23 9.73
N ARG A 187 19.66 -2.02 9.03
CA ARG A 187 21.06 -1.65 8.74
C ARG A 187 21.14 -0.37 7.88
N ALA A 188 20.26 -0.24 6.87
CA ALA A 188 20.18 1.00 6.09
C ALA A 188 19.76 2.20 6.96
N CYS A 189 18.76 2.03 7.85
CA CYS A 189 18.31 3.07 8.78
C CYS A 189 19.39 3.50 9.78
N ALA A 190 20.31 2.60 10.17
CA ALA A 190 21.42 2.94 11.05
C ALA A 190 22.45 3.88 10.39
N LEU A 191 22.50 3.90 9.06
CA LEU A 191 23.38 4.79 8.27
C LEU A 191 22.63 6.01 7.75
N ALA A 192 21.31 6.05 7.93
CA ALA A 192 20.47 7.13 7.47
C ALA A 192 20.60 8.34 8.39
N ASP A 193 20.81 9.51 7.81
CA ASP A 193 20.91 10.79 8.53
C ASP A 193 19.76 11.76 8.19
N GLY A 194 18.82 11.34 7.30
CA GLY A 194 17.68 12.14 6.89
C GLY A 194 16.57 12.24 7.95
N ASP A 195 15.84 13.36 7.93
CA ASP A 195 14.63 13.60 8.74
C ASP A 195 13.46 12.74 8.22
N VAL A 196 13.50 12.40 6.94
CA VAL A 196 12.52 11.53 6.27
C VAL A 196 13.22 10.27 5.77
N LEU A 197 12.72 9.12 6.20
CA LEU A 197 13.17 7.80 5.75
C LEU A 197 12.20 7.29 4.69
N LEU A 198 12.69 7.15 3.47
CA LEU A 198 11.90 6.70 2.33
C LEU A 198 12.38 5.32 1.90
N PHE A 199 11.45 4.39 1.71
CA PHE A 199 11.72 3.01 1.31
C PHE A 199 11.11 2.71 -0.05
N THR A 200 11.79 1.85 -0.81
CA THR A 200 11.26 1.24 -2.04
C THR A 200 11.56 -0.26 -2.11
N ASP A 201 10.93 -0.95 -3.04
CA ASP A 201 11.23 -2.35 -3.35
C ASP A 201 12.20 -2.42 -4.54
N SER A 202 13.03 -3.47 -4.61
CA SER A 202 14.11 -3.65 -5.59
C SER A 202 13.66 -3.89 -7.04
N ASP A 203 12.36 -4.12 -7.22
CA ASP A 203 11.70 -4.30 -8.52
C ASP A 203 10.84 -3.08 -8.94
N CYS A 204 11.10 -1.92 -8.33
CA CYS A 204 10.35 -0.69 -8.55
C CYS A 204 11.12 0.32 -9.41
N VAL A 205 10.35 1.14 -10.13
CA VAL A 205 10.83 2.35 -10.82
C VAL A 205 10.06 3.54 -10.27
N VAL A 206 10.77 4.52 -9.74
CA VAL A 206 10.20 5.67 -9.05
C VAL A 206 10.13 6.88 -9.99
N ALA A 207 9.02 7.63 -9.94
CA ALA A 207 8.91 8.86 -10.72
C ALA A 207 9.90 9.93 -10.22
N PRO A 208 10.43 10.79 -11.09
CA PRO A 208 11.42 11.81 -10.71
C PRO A 208 10.93 12.77 -9.61
N ASP A 209 9.64 13.08 -9.56
CA ASP A 209 9.01 13.99 -8.58
C ASP A 209 8.47 13.28 -7.34
N ALA A 210 8.56 11.94 -7.25
CA ALA A 210 7.90 11.15 -6.21
C ALA A 210 8.41 11.46 -4.81
N VAL A 211 9.73 11.63 -4.63
CA VAL A 211 10.34 11.97 -3.34
C VAL A 211 9.86 13.34 -2.87
N ARG A 212 9.97 14.35 -3.73
CA ARG A 212 9.48 15.70 -3.45
C ARG A 212 8.01 15.68 -3.03
N THR A 213 7.17 14.99 -3.79
CA THR A 213 5.74 14.89 -3.52
C THR A 213 5.44 14.25 -2.16
N CYS A 214 6.15 13.20 -1.77
CA CYS A 214 6.01 12.60 -0.44
C CYS A 214 6.45 13.57 0.66
N VAL A 215 7.56 14.27 0.47
CA VAL A 215 8.08 15.27 1.41
C VAL A 215 7.12 16.45 1.55
N ASP A 216 6.59 16.98 0.45
CA ASP A 216 5.61 18.08 0.46
C ASP A 216 4.38 17.73 1.31
N ALA A 217 3.91 16.47 1.23
CA ALA A 217 2.82 15.99 2.07
C ALA A 217 3.19 15.99 3.56
N LEU A 218 4.40 15.53 3.92
CA LEU A 218 4.85 15.46 5.31
C LEU A 218 5.18 16.85 5.89
N VAL A 219 5.76 17.75 5.10
CA VAL A 219 6.07 19.13 5.53
C VAL A 219 4.78 19.91 5.73
N ARG A 220 3.84 19.79 4.81
CA ARG A 220 2.56 20.51 4.84
C ARG A 220 1.64 20.06 5.98
N HIS A 221 1.79 18.80 6.42
CA HIS A 221 0.96 18.16 7.44
C HIS A 221 1.84 17.55 8.54
N PRO A 222 2.22 18.36 9.57
CA PRO A 222 3.06 17.89 10.67
C PRO A 222 2.52 16.65 11.39
N GLU A 223 1.21 16.46 11.44
CA GLU A 223 0.55 15.30 12.04
C GLU A 223 0.69 13.99 11.24
N LEU A 224 1.20 14.04 10.00
CA LEU A 224 1.48 12.84 9.23
C LEU A 224 2.84 12.26 9.63
N GLY A 225 2.83 11.09 10.28
CA GLY A 225 4.04 10.32 10.57
C GLY A 225 4.50 9.47 9.38
N ALA A 226 3.59 9.19 8.43
CA ALA A 226 3.90 8.44 7.23
C ALA A 226 2.94 8.72 6.06
N VAL A 227 3.44 8.55 4.84
CA VAL A 227 2.67 8.70 3.60
C VAL A 227 3.01 7.56 2.64
N SER A 228 1.97 6.92 2.09
CA SER A 228 2.09 5.94 1.00
C SER A 228 2.00 6.63 -0.35
N GLY A 229 2.93 6.38 -1.25
CA GLY A 229 2.79 6.76 -2.65
C GLY A 229 1.79 5.87 -3.40
N HIS A 230 1.57 6.19 -4.67
CA HIS A 230 0.67 5.51 -5.60
C HIS A 230 1.42 4.55 -6.50
N CYS A 231 1.08 3.28 -6.45
CA CYS A 231 1.77 2.23 -7.19
C CYS A 231 0.91 1.65 -8.31
N ARG A 232 1.54 1.46 -9.49
CA ARG A 232 0.97 0.77 -10.66
C ARG A 232 1.89 -0.40 -11.06
N ALA A 233 1.40 -1.29 -11.92
CA ALA A 233 2.24 -2.33 -12.50
C ALA A 233 3.12 -1.76 -13.62
N LEU A 234 4.40 -2.17 -13.65
CA LEU A 234 5.37 -1.77 -14.65
C LEU A 234 5.24 -2.62 -15.94
N ASN A 235 5.02 -3.93 -15.78
CA ASN A 235 5.05 -4.92 -16.85
C ASN A 235 3.65 -5.35 -17.32
N THR A 236 2.78 -4.40 -17.64
CA THR A 236 1.40 -4.69 -18.10
C THR A 236 1.34 -5.40 -19.46
N ASP A 237 2.40 -5.34 -20.24
CA ASP A 237 2.61 -6.05 -21.51
C ASP A 237 2.92 -7.55 -21.35
N ALA A 238 3.33 -7.99 -20.14
CA ALA A 238 3.66 -9.38 -19.84
C ALA A 238 2.46 -10.36 -19.87
N GLY A 239 1.23 -9.86 -20.15
CA GLY A 239 0.05 -10.68 -20.38
C GLY A 239 -1.18 -10.27 -19.55
N LEU A 240 -2.25 -11.09 -19.69
CA LEU A 240 -3.55 -10.80 -19.07
C LEU A 240 -3.46 -10.71 -17.53
N LEU A 241 -2.71 -11.61 -16.89
CA LEU A 241 -2.57 -11.62 -15.44
C LEU A 241 -1.93 -10.33 -14.90
N ALA A 242 -0.94 -9.79 -15.62
CA ALA A 242 -0.31 -8.51 -15.26
C ALA A 242 -1.28 -7.33 -15.40
N ARG A 243 -2.07 -7.28 -16.49
CA ARG A 243 -3.10 -6.25 -16.71
C ARG A 243 -4.19 -6.28 -15.64
N VAL A 244 -4.66 -7.48 -15.28
CA VAL A 244 -5.66 -7.67 -14.20
C VAL A 244 -5.12 -7.17 -12.86
N GLN A 245 -3.85 -7.42 -12.57
CA GLN A 245 -3.19 -6.93 -11.36
C GLN A 245 -3.04 -5.41 -11.37
N ASP A 246 -2.67 -4.79 -12.49
CA ASP A 246 -2.53 -3.34 -12.59
C ASP A 246 -3.84 -2.61 -12.22
N ILE A 247 -4.96 -3.06 -12.78
CA ILE A 247 -6.27 -2.50 -12.45
C ILE A 247 -6.66 -2.75 -11.00
N TRP A 248 -6.25 -3.89 -10.45
CA TRP A 248 -6.45 -4.16 -9.04
C TRP A 248 -5.61 -3.22 -8.16
N TYR A 249 -4.34 -2.99 -8.51
CA TYR A 249 -3.48 -2.00 -7.83
C TYR A 249 -4.11 -0.61 -7.85
N GLU A 250 -4.54 -0.13 -9.02
CA GLU A 250 -5.23 1.16 -9.12
C GLU A 250 -6.41 1.23 -8.15
N GLY A 251 -7.27 0.20 -8.10
CA GLY A 251 -8.39 0.15 -7.16
C GLY A 251 -7.95 0.18 -5.69
N GLN A 252 -6.89 -0.55 -5.33
CA GLN A 252 -6.38 -0.59 -3.96
C GLN A 252 -5.79 0.77 -3.53
N PHE A 253 -5.00 1.39 -4.40
CA PHE A 253 -4.37 2.67 -4.08
C PHE A 253 -5.37 3.82 -4.20
N ARG A 254 -6.04 3.95 -5.36
CA ARG A 254 -6.91 5.10 -5.66
C ARG A 254 -8.19 5.12 -4.85
N VAL A 255 -8.75 3.97 -4.49
CA VAL A 255 -10.01 3.88 -3.76
C VAL A 255 -9.79 3.48 -2.31
N SER A 256 -9.19 2.32 -2.04
CA SER A 256 -9.11 1.82 -0.66
C SER A 256 -8.20 2.70 0.21
N LYS A 257 -6.97 3.01 -0.22
CA LYS A 257 -6.07 3.88 0.54
C LYS A 257 -6.58 5.32 0.64
N ALA A 258 -7.20 5.85 -0.41
CA ALA A 258 -7.81 7.17 -0.38
C ALA A 258 -8.95 7.24 0.66
N ALA A 259 -9.79 6.20 0.74
CA ALA A 259 -10.82 6.11 1.77
C ALA A 259 -10.23 6.04 3.18
N GLU A 260 -9.20 5.21 3.42
CA GLU A 260 -8.49 5.14 4.69
C GLU A 260 -7.80 6.46 5.06
N ALA A 261 -7.18 7.13 4.07
CA ALA A 261 -6.49 8.41 4.25
C ALA A 261 -7.46 9.54 4.66
N SER A 262 -8.74 9.48 4.26
CA SER A 262 -9.74 10.46 4.70
C SER A 262 -9.94 10.47 6.23
N PHE A 263 -9.55 9.39 6.91
CA PHE A 263 -9.51 9.27 8.37
C PHE A 263 -8.09 9.35 8.96
N GLY A 264 -7.07 9.63 8.14
CA GLY A 264 -5.67 9.66 8.57
C GLY A 264 -5.18 8.31 9.13
N SER A 265 -5.70 7.21 8.60
CA SER A 265 -5.47 5.86 9.15
C SER A 265 -5.27 4.83 8.05
N VAL A 266 -4.43 5.17 7.05
CA VAL A 266 -3.98 4.19 6.05
C VAL A 266 -3.31 3.03 6.76
N SER A 267 -3.84 1.84 6.57
CA SER A 267 -3.45 0.62 7.31
C SER A 267 -2.16 -0.03 6.79
N CYS A 268 -1.67 0.43 5.63
CA CYS A 268 -0.45 -0.06 5.01
C CYS A 268 0.18 1.03 4.12
N VAL A 269 1.31 1.57 4.56
CA VAL A 269 2.22 2.36 3.71
C VAL A 269 3.01 1.37 2.88
N SER A 270 2.63 1.19 1.61
CA SER A 270 3.11 0.07 0.78
C SER A 270 4.58 0.22 0.39
N GLY A 271 5.31 -0.90 0.43
CA GLY A 271 6.73 -1.01 0.17
C GLY A 271 7.27 -0.35 -1.09
N PRO A 272 6.56 -0.36 -2.24
CA PRO A 272 7.03 0.30 -3.46
C PRO A 272 7.37 1.78 -3.32
N LEU A 273 6.63 2.54 -2.49
CA LEU A 273 6.98 3.93 -2.15
C LEU A 273 6.39 4.29 -0.79
N ALA A 274 7.23 4.23 0.23
CA ALA A 274 6.86 4.38 1.62
C ALA A 274 7.70 5.46 2.28
N ALA A 275 7.11 6.61 2.58
CA ALA A 275 7.77 7.73 3.26
C ALA A 275 7.34 7.80 4.73
N PHE A 276 8.31 7.88 5.63
CA PHE A 276 8.11 7.99 7.07
C PHE A 276 8.91 9.16 7.63
N ARG A 277 8.36 9.88 8.59
CA ARG A 277 9.18 10.72 9.46
C ARG A 277 10.10 9.83 10.30
N ARG A 278 11.35 10.22 10.43
CA ARG A 278 12.32 9.54 11.30
C ARG A 278 11.75 9.35 12.70
N GLU A 279 11.22 10.40 13.29
CA GLU A 279 10.61 10.44 14.62
C GLU A 279 9.47 9.42 14.80
N ALA A 280 8.73 9.12 13.73
CA ALA A 280 7.59 8.22 13.80
C ALA A 280 7.97 6.74 13.83
N ILE A 281 9.20 6.36 13.42
CA ILE A 281 9.57 4.95 13.30
C ILE A 281 10.91 4.58 13.96
N TYR A 282 11.83 5.51 14.15
CA TYR A 282 13.22 5.21 14.48
C TYR A 282 13.37 4.38 15.77
N ASN A 283 12.67 4.76 16.84
CA ASN A 283 12.70 4.01 18.10
C ASN A 283 12.06 2.61 18.02
N TYR A 284 11.31 2.31 16.97
CA TYR A 284 10.59 1.04 16.81
C TYR A 284 11.27 0.08 15.84
N LEU A 285 12.40 0.48 15.24
CA LEU A 285 13.18 -0.35 14.32
C LEU A 285 13.70 -1.64 14.97
N PRO A 286 14.18 -1.65 16.23
CA PRO A 286 14.57 -2.90 16.90
C PRO A 286 13.40 -3.87 17.05
N ALA A 287 12.25 -3.38 17.54
CA ALA A 287 11.04 -4.19 17.67
C ALA A 287 10.52 -4.71 16.33
N TRP A 288 10.77 -3.97 15.25
CA TRP A 288 10.42 -4.38 13.89
C TRP A 288 11.34 -5.48 13.35
N ALA A 289 12.66 -5.38 13.60
CA ALA A 289 13.63 -6.40 13.21
C ALA A 289 13.37 -7.74 13.94
N GLU A 290 13.08 -7.66 15.25
CA GLU A 290 12.89 -8.82 16.12
C GLU A 290 11.44 -9.33 16.17
N ASP A 291 10.62 -8.97 15.19
CA ASP A 291 9.21 -9.35 15.18
C ASP A 291 9.01 -10.85 15.25
N ARG A 292 8.19 -11.27 16.21
CA ARG A 292 7.80 -12.67 16.41
C ARG A 292 6.29 -12.81 16.38
N PHE A 293 5.83 -13.90 15.82
CA PHE A 293 4.42 -14.26 15.80
C PHE A 293 4.24 -15.74 16.05
N LEU A 294 3.38 -16.11 16.99
CA LEU A 294 3.16 -17.48 17.43
C LEU A 294 4.47 -18.21 17.84
N GLY A 295 5.36 -17.48 18.53
CA GLY A 295 6.62 -18.01 19.04
C GLY A 295 7.78 -18.08 18.02
N ALA A 296 7.54 -17.84 16.74
CA ALA A 296 8.55 -17.88 15.67
C ALA A 296 8.89 -16.48 15.13
N PRO A 297 10.13 -16.23 14.63
CA PRO A 297 10.44 -15.00 13.90
C PRO A 297 9.51 -14.82 12.71
N PHE A 298 8.98 -13.59 12.52
CA PHE A 298 8.05 -13.30 11.43
C PHE A 298 8.66 -12.36 10.40
N ARG A 299 9.08 -12.90 9.26
CA ARG A 299 9.83 -12.21 8.22
C ARG A 299 8.95 -11.48 7.18
N PHE A 300 7.62 -11.70 7.21
CA PHE A 300 6.67 -11.03 6.31
C PHE A 300 6.14 -9.72 6.92
N ALA A 301 5.28 -9.03 6.18
CA ALA A 301 4.58 -7.83 6.65
C ALA A 301 5.48 -6.64 6.99
N THR A 302 6.55 -6.44 6.25
CA THR A 302 7.49 -5.34 6.51
C THR A 302 6.81 -3.98 6.58
N ASP A 303 6.06 -3.63 5.56
CA ASP A 303 5.32 -2.38 5.37
C ASP A 303 4.12 -2.22 6.31
N ARG A 304 3.25 -3.22 6.38
CA ARG A 304 2.06 -3.18 7.26
C ARG A 304 2.41 -3.05 8.73
N GLN A 305 3.45 -3.74 9.15
CA GLN A 305 3.84 -3.72 10.55
C GLN A 305 4.48 -2.38 10.93
N LEU A 306 5.37 -1.85 10.07
CA LEU A 306 5.97 -0.53 10.30
C LEU A 306 4.88 0.55 10.36
N THR A 307 3.90 0.49 9.45
CA THR A 307 2.69 1.33 9.51
C THR A 307 1.93 1.16 10.82
N GLY A 308 1.82 -0.07 11.31
CA GLY A 308 1.16 -0.36 12.58
C GLY A 308 1.85 0.25 13.79
N TYR A 309 3.19 0.37 13.78
CA TYR A 309 3.91 1.08 14.83
C TYR A 309 3.56 2.57 14.81
N VAL A 310 3.56 3.22 13.66
CA VAL A 310 3.16 4.63 13.53
C VAL A 310 1.73 4.85 14.04
N LEU A 311 0.77 4.04 13.58
CA LEU A 311 -0.64 4.16 13.96
C LEU A 311 -0.89 3.87 15.45
N GLY A 312 -0.13 2.96 16.05
CA GLY A 312 -0.30 2.47 17.42
C GLY A 312 0.59 3.13 18.47
N GLN A 313 1.44 4.07 18.06
CA GLN A 313 2.51 4.64 18.88
C GLN A 313 2.00 5.18 20.23
N ALA A 314 0.95 6.00 20.21
CA ALA A 314 0.38 6.59 21.41
C ALA A 314 -0.14 5.58 22.48
N TRP A 315 -0.30 4.30 22.13
CA TRP A 315 -0.83 3.27 23.04
C TRP A 315 0.15 2.14 23.34
N ARG A 316 1.15 1.95 22.51
CA ARG A 316 2.10 0.83 22.59
C ARG A 316 3.55 1.28 22.49
N GLY A 317 3.80 2.52 22.08
CA GLY A 317 5.13 3.02 21.81
C GLY A 317 6.05 2.93 23.02
N ARG A 318 5.57 3.41 24.17
CA ARG A 318 6.34 3.40 25.41
C ARG A 318 6.81 1.99 25.82
N ALA A 319 5.90 1.03 25.86
CA ALA A 319 6.24 -0.36 26.21
C ALA A 319 7.19 -1.03 25.20
N LEU A 320 7.15 -0.62 23.93
CA LEU A 320 8.08 -1.10 22.91
C LEU A 320 9.48 -0.48 23.08
N LYS A 321 9.59 0.81 23.41
CA LYS A 321 10.86 1.48 23.71
C LYS A 321 11.51 0.92 24.95
N GLU A 322 10.74 0.76 26.05
CA GLU A 322 11.22 0.17 27.29
C GLU A 322 11.82 -1.24 27.09
N ARG A 323 11.21 -2.05 26.23
CA ARG A 323 11.70 -3.39 25.88
C ARG A 323 13.04 -3.40 25.15
N HIS A 324 13.35 -2.32 24.43
CA HIS A 324 14.53 -2.18 23.58
C HIS A 324 15.39 -0.99 24.02
N ALA A 325 15.35 -0.63 25.33
CA ALA A 325 16.02 0.56 25.86
C ALA A 325 17.54 0.58 25.60
N ASP A 326 18.17 -0.60 25.61
CA ASP A 326 19.61 -0.74 25.36
C ASP A 326 20.00 -0.57 23.88
N SER A 327 19.03 -0.59 22.95
CA SER A 327 19.30 -0.42 21.54
C SER A 327 19.75 1.03 21.22
N PRO A 328 20.79 1.23 20.39
CA PRO A 328 21.19 2.57 19.94
C PRO A 328 20.03 3.39 19.35
N PHE A 329 19.08 2.74 18.70
CA PHE A 329 17.89 3.38 18.14
C PHE A 329 16.95 3.98 19.19
N VAL A 330 17.04 3.56 20.44
CA VAL A 330 16.23 4.07 21.56
C VAL A 330 17.08 4.90 22.51
N ARG A 331 18.26 4.39 22.88
CA ARG A 331 19.17 5.03 23.85
C ARG A 331 19.68 6.39 23.35
N ASP A 332 20.07 6.47 22.06
CA ASP A 332 20.74 7.65 21.51
C ASP A 332 19.74 8.71 21.00
N HIS A 333 18.49 8.34 20.80
CA HIS A 333 17.41 9.19 20.31
C HIS A 333 16.08 8.82 20.97
N ASP A 334 15.51 9.68 21.79
CA ASP A 334 14.21 9.47 22.41
C ASP A 334 13.16 10.41 21.80
N TYR A 335 12.42 9.92 20.82
CA TYR A 335 11.32 10.65 20.22
C TYR A 335 10.02 10.42 20.99
N PRO A 336 9.16 11.47 21.16
CA PRO A 336 7.90 11.34 21.91
C PRO A 336 6.90 10.43 21.21
N GLU A 337 6.07 9.75 22.01
CA GLU A 337 4.95 8.95 21.52
C GLU A 337 3.79 9.86 21.13
N LEU A 338 3.57 10.00 19.82
CA LEU A 338 2.52 10.85 19.28
C LEU A 338 1.40 10.02 18.63
N ARG A 339 0.21 10.63 18.50
CA ARG A 339 -0.91 10.03 17.80
C ARG A 339 -0.84 10.33 16.31
N TRP A 340 0.23 9.89 15.66
CA TRP A 340 0.47 10.12 14.25
C TRP A 340 -0.70 9.72 13.36
N ARG A 341 -0.93 10.49 12.31
CA ARG A 341 -1.78 10.10 11.18
C ARG A 341 -0.92 9.45 10.11
N VAL A 342 -1.55 8.59 9.31
CA VAL A 342 -0.93 7.96 8.13
C VAL A 342 -1.75 8.33 6.92
N GLY A 343 -1.08 8.92 5.93
CA GLY A 343 -1.68 9.44 4.71
C GLY A 343 -1.40 8.58 3.48
N TYR A 344 -1.95 9.00 2.38
CA TYR A 344 -1.69 8.51 1.04
C TYR A 344 -1.61 9.70 0.10
N THR A 345 -0.65 9.74 -0.81
CA THR A 345 -0.57 10.72 -1.88
C THR A 345 -0.64 10.05 -3.24
N ARG A 346 -1.64 10.46 -4.04
CA ARG A 346 -1.84 9.96 -5.39
C ARG A 346 -0.81 10.54 -6.36
N SER A 347 -0.29 11.71 -6.07
CA SER A 347 0.64 12.43 -6.93
C SER A 347 2.04 11.81 -6.92
N ALA A 348 2.47 11.17 -5.82
CA ALA A 348 3.76 10.47 -5.76
C ALA A 348 3.63 9.09 -6.42
N ARG A 349 4.24 8.90 -7.58
CA ARG A 349 4.06 7.72 -8.42
C ARG A 349 5.26 6.79 -8.39
N VAL A 350 4.96 5.50 -8.44
CA VAL A 350 5.93 4.41 -8.55
C VAL A 350 5.32 3.26 -9.35
N TRP A 351 6.14 2.53 -10.06
CA TRP A 351 5.75 1.32 -10.77
C TRP A 351 6.54 0.13 -10.22
N THR A 352 5.88 -1.00 -10.03
CA THR A 352 6.50 -2.26 -9.57
C THR A 352 6.24 -3.38 -10.55
N ARG A 353 7.12 -4.34 -10.64
CA ARG A 353 6.90 -5.54 -11.45
C ARG A 353 5.94 -6.47 -10.74
N VAL A 354 4.89 -6.88 -11.44
CA VAL A 354 3.91 -7.84 -10.92
C VAL A 354 4.15 -9.24 -11.51
N PRO A 355 3.85 -10.31 -10.76
CA PRO A 355 3.99 -11.67 -11.25
C PRO A 355 3.19 -11.90 -12.55
N SER A 356 3.84 -12.39 -13.59
CA SER A 356 3.21 -12.80 -14.86
C SER A 356 2.79 -14.26 -14.87
N ARG A 357 3.40 -15.10 -14.01
CA ARG A 357 3.12 -16.52 -13.88
C ARG A 357 2.16 -16.81 -12.73
N PRO A 358 1.12 -17.67 -12.90
CA PRO A 358 0.14 -17.97 -11.85
C PRO A 358 0.76 -18.46 -10.53
N ALA A 359 1.77 -19.33 -10.61
CA ALA A 359 2.43 -19.86 -9.41
C ALA A 359 3.13 -18.76 -8.59
N ALA A 360 3.82 -17.82 -9.24
CA ALA A 360 4.47 -16.67 -8.59
C ALA A 360 3.42 -15.73 -7.97
N PHE A 361 2.32 -15.48 -8.68
CA PHE A 361 1.19 -14.70 -8.19
C PHE A 361 0.57 -15.33 -6.93
N LEU A 362 0.29 -16.62 -6.93
CA LEU A 362 -0.25 -17.32 -5.76
C LEU A 362 0.70 -17.26 -4.56
N ARG A 363 2.00 -17.47 -4.77
CA ARG A 363 3.01 -17.31 -3.70
C ARG A 363 3.01 -15.91 -3.11
N GLN A 364 2.91 -14.87 -3.94
CA GLN A 364 2.80 -13.48 -3.49
C GLN A 364 1.52 -13.27 -2.66
N GLN A 365 0.38 -13.77 -3.13
CA GLN A 365 -0.90 -13.63 -2.43
C GLN A 365 -0.91 -14.37 -1.08
N ILE A 366 -0.29 -15.55 -0.97
CA ILE A 366 -0.12 -16.27 0.29
C ILE A 366 0.69 -15.43 1.30
N ARG A 367 1.81 -14.82 0.87
CA ARG A 367 2.59 -13.92 1.72
C ARG A 367 1.74 -12.75 2.23
N TRP A 368 0.92 -12.15 1.37
CA TRP A 368 0.04 -11.05 1.76
C TRP A 368 -1.07 -11.49 2.72
N LYS A 369 -1.61 -12.71 2.57
CA LYS A 369 -2.56 -13.27 3.53
C LYS A 369 -1.92 -13.53 4.90
N LYS A 370 -0.69 -14.06 4.94
CA LYS A 370 0.07 -14.20 6.18
C LYS A 370 0.33 -12.85 6.85
N SER A 371 0.74 -11.85 6.07
CA SER A 371 0.91 -10.47 6.51
C SER A 371 -0.39 -9.89 7.08
N PHE A 372 -1.51 -10.09 6.41
CA PHE A 372 -2.83 -9.67 6.88
C PHE A 372 -3.18 -10.29 8.23
N ILE A 373 -3.03 -11.62 8.37
CA ILE A 373 -3.34 -12.34 9.61
C ILE A 373 -2.51 -11.78 10.77
N ARG A 374 -1.18 -11.64 10.60
CA ARG A 374 -0.30 -11.08 11.63
C ARG A 374 -0.74 -9.68 12.07
N ASN A 375 -1.07 -8.82 11.11
CA ASN A 375 -1.46 -7.45 11.42
C ASN A 375 -2.89 -7.32 11.96
N LEU A 376 -3.77 -8.28 11.69
CA LEU A 376 -5.06 -8.35 12.34
C LEU A 376 -4.91 -8.44 13.87
N PHE A 377 -3.94 -9.21 14.36
CA PHE A 377 -3.63 -9.29 15.79
C PHE A 377 -2.87 -8.07 16.31
N PHE A 378 -1.96 -7.51 15.53
CA PHE A 378 -1.15 -6.37 15.99
C PHE A 378 -1.89 -5.03 15.87
N THR A 379 -2.24 -4.64 14.64
CA THR A 379 -2.93 -3.38 14.36
C THR A 379 -4.39 -3.43 14.82
N GLY A 380 -5.05 -4.57 14.64
CA GLY A 380 -6.43 -4.78 15.09
C GLY A 380 -6.62 -4.63 16.59
N ALA A 381 -5.59 -4.83 17.40
CA ALA A 381 -5.70 -4.66 18.85
C ALA A 381 -5.96 -3.20 19.30
N PHE A 382 -5.66 -2.20 18.48
CA PHE A 382 -5.84 -0.78 18.82
C PHE A 382 -6.62 0.05 17.79
N MET A 383 -6.90 -0.49 16.60
CA MET A 383 -7.50 0.30 15.51
C MET A 383 -8.84 0.93 15.86
N TRP A 384 -9.60 0.32 16.77
CA TRP A 384 -10.84 0.87 17.30
C TRP A 384 -10.66 2.20 18.03
N ARG A 385 -9.46 2.49 18.55
CA ARG A 385 -9.11 3.75 19.22
C ARG A 385 -8.84 4.88 18.25
N ARG A 386 -8.68 4.58 16.93
CA ARG A 386 -8.43 5.59 15.89
C ARG A 386 -9.67 6.40 15.48
N GLY A 387 -10.84 5.97 15.97
CA GLY A 387 -12.12 6.59 15.69
C GLY A 387 -13.05 5.69 14.85
N PRO A 388 -14.36 5.97 14.86
CA PRO A 388 -15.36 5.04 14.31
C PRO A 388 -15.19 4.79 12.80
N GLY A 389 -14.85 5.81 12.00
CA GLY A 389 -14.67 5.65 10.55
C GLY A 389 -13.46 4.79 10.19
N ALA A 390 -12.31 5.02 10.85
CA ALA A 390 -11.11 4.19 10.66
C ALA A 390 -11.36 2.74 11.13
N ALA A 391 -12.02 2.56 12.27
CA ALA A 391 -12.40 1.27 12.81
C ALA A 391 -13.34 0.51 11.85
N ALA A 392 -14.39 1.16 11.35
CA ALA A 392 -15.35 0.57 10.43
C ALA A 392 -14.68 0.09 9.12
N LEU A 393 -13.78 0.90 8.53
CA LEU A 393 -13.04 0.48 7.34
C LEU A 393 -12.12 -0.70 7.62
N TYR A 394 -11.36 -0.64 8.71
CA TYR A 394 -10.39 -1.69 9.05
C TYR A 394 -11.06 -3.02 9.38
N TYR A 395 -12.00 -3.01 10.34
CA TYR A 395 -12.68 -4.25 10.76
C TYR A 395 -13.69 -4.74 9.73
N GLY A 396 -14.34 -3.84 8.97
CA GLY A 396 -15.20 -4.22 7.85
C GLY A 396 -14.41 -4.95 6.75
N HIS A 397 -13.21 -4.47 6.41
CA HIS A 397 -12.31 -5.17 5.51
C HIS A 397 -11.86 -6.53 6.09
N ALA A 398 -11.50 -6.57 7.36
CA ALA A 398 -11.11 -7.80 8.04
C ALA A 398 -12.22 -8.84 8.04
N LEU A 399 -13.45 -8.43 8.40
CA LEU A 399 -14.63 -9.30 8.35
C LEU A 399 -14.89 -9.83 6.95
N TRP A 400 -14.80 -8.97 5.93
CA TRP A 400 -14.96 -9.39 4.55
C TRP A 400 -13.92 -10.44 4.13
N VAL A 401 -12.65 -10.25 4.48
CA VAL A 401 -11.58 -11.21 4.15
C VAL A 401 -11.78 -12.55 4.86
N ILE A 402 -12.22 -12.53 6.13
CA ILE A 402 -12.45 -13.74 6.93
C ILE A 402 -13.71 -14.49 6.47
N ALA A 403 -14.76 -13.78 6.14
CA ALA A 403 -16.03 -14.39 5.69
C ALA A 403 -15.95 -14.95 4.25
N ALA A 404 -15.07 -14.41 3.40
CA ALA A 404 -14.99 -14.77 1.99
C ALA A 404 -14.85 -16.29 1.74
N PRO A 405 -13.97 -17.07 2.42
CA PRO A 405 -13.87 -18.51 2.21
C PRO A 405 -15.17 -19.24 2.55
N VAL A 406 -15.85 -18.87 3.63
CA VAL A 406 -17.12 -19.49 4.06
C VAL A 406 -18.21 -19.27 3.00
N LEU A 407 -18.30 -18.05 2.49
CA LEU A 407 -19.29 -17.71 1.46
C LEU A 407 -18.99 -18.41 0.12
N VAL A 408 -17.71 -18.53 -0.21
CA VAL A 408 -17.28 -19.28 -1.40
C VAL A 408 -17.65 -20.76 -1.29
N VAL A 409 -17.36 -21.40 -0.14
CA VAL A 409 -17.79 -22.79 0.12
C VAL A 409 -19.29 -22.93 -0.02
N ARG A 410 -20.07 -22.04 0.62
CA ARG A 410 -21.54 -22.09 0.56
C ARG A 410 -22.06 -21.99 -0.88
N HIS A 411 -21.57 -21.03 -1.67
CA HIS A 411 -22.17 -20.73 -2.98
C HIS A 411 -21.56 -21.49 -4.14
N LEU A 412 -20.28 -21.87 -4.07
CA LEU A 412 -19.61 -22.58 -5.16
C LEU A 412 -19.47 -24.10 -4.93
N VAL A 413 -19.68 -24.57 -3.70
CA VAL A 413 -19.58 -26.00 -3.36
C VAL A 413 -20.96 -26.52 -2.89
N TRP A 414 -21.44 -25.98 -1.76
CA TRP A 414 -22.67 -26.51 -1.15
C TRP A 414 -23.92 -26.28 -2.01
N ALA A 415 -24.12 -25.10 -2.54
CA ALA A 415 -25.33 -24.79 -3.32
C ALA A 415 -25.47 -25.65 -4.59
N PRO A 416 -24.46 -25.89 -5.42
CA PRO A 416 -24.57 -26.80 -6.56
C PRO A 416 -24.88 -28.23 -6.14
N LEU A 417 -24.26 -28.72 -5.05
CA LEU A 417 -24.50 -30.09 -4.55
C LEU A 417 -25.91 -30.32 -4.03
N HIS A 418 -26.64 -29.25 -3.65
CA HIS A 418 -28.01 -29.32 -3.15
C HIS A 418 -29.01 -28.81 -4.17
N LEU A 419 -28.72 -28.92 -5.47
CA LEU A 419 -29.54 -28.50 -6.60
C LEU A 419 -29.99 -27.03 -6.56
N ALA A 420 -29.28 -26.19 -5.80
CA ALA A 420 -29.52 -24.75 -5.68
C ALA A 420 -28.63 -23.93 -6.63
N GLY A 421 -28.45 -24.37 -7.88
CA GLY A 421 -27.59 -23.75 -8.89
C GLY A 421 -27.91 -22.28 -9.16
N LEU A 422 -29.15 -21.85 -8.99
CA LEU A 422 -29.56 -20.45 -9.10
C LEU A 422 -28.81 -19.57 -8.08
N LEU A 423 -28.58 -20.04 -6.84
CA LEU A 423 -27.82 -19.30 -5.83
C LEU A 423 -26.37 -19.10 -6.24
N THR A 424 -25.77 -20.09 -6.89
CA THR A 424 -24.41 -19.99 -7.44
C THR A 424 -24.35 -18.93 -8.54
N LEU A 425 -25.29 -18.93 -9.47
CA LEU A 425 -25.34 -17.96 -10.56
C LEU A 425 -25.56 -16.54 -10.04
N LEU A 426 -26.46 -16.33 -9.08
CA LEU A 426 -26.73 -15.04 -8.44
C LEU A 426 -25.47 -14.54 -7.69
N TYR A 427 -24.76 -15.41 -6.99
CA TYR A 427 -23.51 -15.06 -6.31
C TYR A 427 -22.43 -14.62 -7.29
N LEU A 428 -22.19 -15.39 -8.35
CA LEU A 428 -21.22 -15.02 -9.39
C LEU A 428 -21.63 -13.74 -10.13
N GLY A 429 -22.92 -13.57 -10.41
CA GLY A 429 -23.46 -12.33 -10.98
C GLY A 429 -23.20 -11.11 -10.09
N GLY A 430 -23.39 -11.25 -8.78
CA GLY A 430 -23.07 -10.21 -7.79
C GLY A 430 -21.56 -9.87 -7.73
N VAL A 431 -20.71 -10.90 -7.84
CA VAL A 431 -19.23 -10.72 -7.91
C VAL A 431 -18.84 -9.95 -9.17
N VAL A 432 -19.43 -10.28 -10.31
CA VAL A 432 -19.21 -9.58 -11.59
C VAL A 432 -19.72 -8.15 -11.50
N LEU A 433 -20.95 -7.94 -11.00
CA LEU A 433 -21.54 -6.60 -10.82
C LEU A 433 -20.66 -5.70 -9.95
N LYS A 434 -20.17 -6.21 -8.81
CA LYS A 434 -19.20 -5.50 -8.00
C LYS A 434 -17.95 -5.13 -8.81
N GLY A 435 -17.43 -6.06 -9.61
CA GLY A 435 -16.31 -5.81 -10.51
C GLY A 435 -16.59 -4.69 -11.52
N CYS A 436 -17.80 -4.66 -12.09
CA CYS A 436 -18.24 -3.59 -12.99
C CYS A 436 -18.30 -2.23 -12.29
N VAL A 437 -18.81 -2.14 -11.07
CA VAL A 437 -18.84 -0.89 -10.27
C VAL A 437 -17.43 -0.36 -10.07
N TRP A 438 -16.46 -1.20 -9.71
CA TRP A 438 -15.05 -0.81 -9.62
C TRP A 438 -14.45 -0.43 -10.97
N GLY A 439 -14.86 -1.10 -12.06
CA GLY A 439 -14.46 -0.77 -13.42
C GLY A 439 -14.95 0.60 -13.86
N VAL A 440 -16.18 0.96 -13.52
CA VAL A 440 -16.72 2.31 -13.76
C VAL A 440 -15.90 3.36 -13.01
N ALA A 441 -15.58 3.12 -11.75
CA ALA A 441 -14.72 4.01 -10.98
C ALA A 441 -13.34 4.20 -11.64
N TYR A 442 -12.73 3.13 -12.13
CA TYR A 442 -11.48 3.20 -12.92
C TYR A 442 -11.64 4.09 -14.15
N ARG A 443 -12.71 3.92 -14.91
CA ARG A 443 -12.97 4.70 -16.13
C ARG A 443 -13.13 6.20 -15.86
N PHE A 444 -13.62 6.60 -14.69
CA PHE A 444 -13.65 8.01 -14.28
C PHE A 444 -12.25 8.62 -14.17
N ASP A 445 -11.29 7.86 -13.66
CA ASP A 445 -9.91 8.34 -13.51
C ASP A 445 -9.09 8.21 -14.80
N HIS A 446 -9.45 7.26 -15.66
CA HIS A 446 -8.75 6.93 -16.90
C HIS A 446 -9.72 6.90 -18.10
N PRO A 447 -10.29 8.05 -18.51
CA PRO A 447 -11.19 8.11 -19.66
C PRO A 447 -10.46 7.68 -20.93
N GLY A 448 -11.04 6.74 -21.67
CA GLY A 448 -10.43 6.20 -22.90
C GLY A 448 -9.57 4.96 -22.72
N ASP A 449 -9.15 4.60 -21.50
CA ASP A 449 -8.43 3.35 -21.24
C ASP A 449 -9.42 2.16 -21.18
N PRO A 450 -9.30 1.17 -22.09
CA PRO A 450 -10.21 0.01 -22.11
C PRO A 450 -9.96 -0.99 -20.98
N ALA A 451 -8.91 -0.80 -20.20
CA ALA A 451 -8.45 -1.74 -19.17
C ALA A 451 -9.49 -1.96 -18.05
N TRP A 452 -10.45 -1.02 -17.83
CA TRP A 452 -11.54 -1.17 -16.88
C TRP A 452 -12.32 -2.50 -17.04
N ARG A 453 -12.34 -3.07 -18.26
CA ARG A 453 -13.00 -4.35 -18.59
C ARG A 453 -12.42 -5.54 -17.85
N PHE A 454 -11.16 -5.46 -17.40
CA PHE A 454 -10.51 -6.53 -16.64
C PHE A 454 -10.89 -6.54 -15.16
N ARG A 455 -11.58 -5.51 -14.65
CA ARG A 455 -11.95 -5.43 -13.23
C ARG A 455 -12.93 -6.52 -12.77
N PRO A 456 -13.98 -6.87 -13.53
CA PRO A 456 -14.82 -8.03 -13.23
C PRO A 456 -14.02 -9.34 -13.15
N LEU A 457 -13.04 -9.53 -14.04
CA LEU A 457 -12.18 -10.72 -14.03
C LEU A 457 -11.35 -10.81 -12.75
N MET A 458 -10.82 -9.68 -12.25
CA MET A 458 -10.15 -9.66 -10.94
C MET A 458 -11.09 -10.01 -9.79
N SER A 459 -12.36 -9.61 -9.85
CA SER A 459 -13.35 -9.97 -8.83
C SER A 459 -13.64 -11.47 -8.83
N LEU A 460 -13.76 -12.09 -10.01
CA LEU A 460 -13.91 -13.55 -10.17
C LEU A 460 -12.65 -14.28 -9.67
N LEU A 461 -11.45 -13.81 -10.04
CA LEU A 461 -10.18 -14.38 -9.55
C LEU A 461 -10.09 -14.32 -8.02
N SER A 462 -10.49 -13.21 -7.42
CA SER A 462 -10.52 -13.05 -5.97
C SER A 462 -11.50 -14.01 -5.29
N CYS A 463 -12.68 -14.23 -5.88
CA CYS A 463 -13.69 -15.14 -5.37
C CYS A 463 -13.30 -16.61 -5.58
N CYS A 464 -13.01 -17.00 -6.82
CA CYS A 464 -12.83 -18.41 -7.17
C CYS A 464 -11.47 -18.98 -6.73
N VAL A 465 -10.43 -18.14 -6.62
CA VAL A 465 -9.05 -18.57 -6.36
C VAL A 465 -8.50 -18.00 -5.05
N LEU A 466 -8.51 -16.67 -4.88
CA LEU A 466 -7.80 -16.06 -3.75
C LEU A 466 -8.48 -16.23 -2.40
N ALA A 467 -9.79 -16.50 -2.37
CA ALA A 467 -10.51 -16.80 -1.13
C ALA A 467 -9.96 -18.04 -0.41
N TRP A 468 -9.55 -19.06 -1.17
CA TRP A 468 -9.00 -20.31 -0.65
C TRP A 468 -7.60 -20.16 -0.03
N LEU A 469 -6.89 -19.07 -0.36
CA LEU A 469 -5.55 -18.85 0.16
C LEU A 469 -5.54 -18.43 1.64
N LEU A 470 -6.65 -17.96 2.21
CA LEU A 470 -6.69 -17.60 3.63
C LEU A 470 -6.59 -18.83 4.54
N PRO A 471 -7.41 -19.90 4.39
CA PRO A 471 -7.22 -21.15 5.13
C PRO A 471 -5.81 -21.74 4.96
N TYR A 472 -5.30 -21.77 3.73
CA TYR A 472 -3.95 -22.26 3.46
C TYR A 472 -2.87 -21.42 4.17
N ALA A 473 -3.00 -20.09 4.16
CA ALA A 473 -2.08 -19.19 4.86
C ALA A 473 -2.10 -19.41 6.37
N LEU A 474 -3.29 -19.66 6.96
CA LEU A 474 -3.46 -19.99 8.38
C LEU A 474 -2.73 -21.28 8.74
N LEU A 475 -2.93 -22.35 7.99
CA LEU A 475 -2.29 -23.65 8.22
C LEU A 475 -0.76 -23.61 8.06
N THR A 476 -0.27 -22.71 7.19
CA THR A 476 1.16 -22.60 6.88
C THR A 476 1.83 -21.37 7.52
N LEU A 477 1.24 -20.77 8.53
CA LEU A 477 1.67 -19.49 9.11
C LEU A 477 3.13 -19.53 9.63
N ARG A 478 3.51 -20.64 10.24
CA ARG A 478 4.87 -20.87 10.78
C ARG A 478 5.94 -21.13 9.70
N ARG A 479 5.55 -21.42 8.45
CA ARG A 479 6.49 -21.65 7.37
C ARG A 479 6.96 -20.30 6.81
N ASN A 480 8.15 -19.87 7.21
CA ASN A 480 8.76 -18.59 6.86
C ASN A 480 9.70 -18.72 5.64
N VAL A 481 9.27 -19.39 4.57
CA VAL A 481 10.10 -19.47 3.36
C VAL A 481 9.88 -18.18 2.56
N TRP A 482 10.88 -17.31 2.58
CA TRP A 482 11.00 -16.21 1.64
C TRP A 482 11.93 -16.66 0.51
N SER A 483 11.38 -17.06 -0.64
CA SER A 483 12.13 -17.16 -1.88
C SER A 483 11.35 -16.43 -2.97
N ARG A 484 11.94 -15.38 -3.53
CA ARG A 484 11.57 -14.87 -4.86
C ARG A 484 12.22 -15.72 -5.97
N SER A 485 13.29 -16.44 -5.65
CA SER A 485 14.02 -17.31 -6.56
C SER A 485 13.15 -18.45 -7.05
N ALA A 486 12.68 -18.34 -8.24
CA ALA A 486 12.08 -19.18 -9.26
C ALA A 486 10.93 -18.43 -9.95
N ALA A 487 11.25 -17.32 -10.59
CA ALA A 487 10.41 -16.72 -11.61
C ALA A 487 10.72 -17.30 -12.97
#